data_21d875c916afa8e58b5e10095a9956f0
#
_entry.id   21d875c916afa8e58b5e10095a9956f0
#
_cell.length_a   1.000
_cell.length_b   1.000
_cell.length_c   1.000
_cell.angle_alpha   90.00
_cell.angle_beta   90.00
_cell.angle_gamma   90.00
#
_symmetry.space_group_name_H-M   'P 1'
#
loop_
_entity.id
_entity.type
_entity.pdbx_description
1 polymer ?
#
loop_
_entity_poly.entity_id
_entity_poly.type
_entity_poly.pdbx_seq_one_letter_code
_entity_poly.pdbx_strand_id
1 'polypeptide(L)'
;MSFSNVFDFAGQLYKKALLVHTIGMLLLTVVIILLMFIGIPLLMSFHYEEMLINAKDNPFYVAELMSSPLMLAKISLMSLVVGVLVAPLSAGFYQNLDAIAKGGQSDFANLFTHYNSPYTGRIMLSTLILGVVNGGISILMNVVGIPLLDSLLSFF
;
A
#
# COMPACT_ATOMS: atom_id res chain seq x y z
N MET A 1 16.91 -27.74 -11.87
CA MET A 1 17.28 -27.16 -10.57
C MET A 1 16.52 -27.91 -9.49
N SER A 2 17.22 -28.42 -8.46
CA SER A 2 16.56 -29.06 -7.32
C SER A 2 15.85 -27.99 -6.48
N PHE A 3 14.71 -28.33 -5.87
CA PHE A 3 13.94 -27.42 -5.00
C PHE A 3 14.80 -26.88 -3.85
N SER A 4 15.70 -27.71 -3.28
CA SER A 4 16.64 -27.31 -2.24
C SER A 4 17.61 -26.22 -2.70
N ASN A 5 18.10 -26.29 -3.95
CA ASN A 5 19.01 -25.28 -4.48
C ASN A 5 18.36 -23.89 -4.61
N VAL A 6 17.05 -23.84 -4.85
CA VAL A 6 16.30 -22.59 -4.91
C VAL A 6 16.18 -21.95 -3.53
N PHE A 7 15.93 -22.75 -2.49
CA PHE A 7 15.86 -22.26 -1.11
C PHE A 7 17.22 -21.82 -0.57
N ASP A 8 18.29 -22.57 -0.88
CA ASP A 8 19.65 -22.19 -0.48
C ASP A 8 20.09 -20.89 -1.14
N PHE A 9 19.78 -20.73 -2.43
CA PHE A 9 20.05 -19.51 -3.16
C PHE A 9 19.26 -18.31 -2.58
N ALA A 10 17.96 -18.49 -2.37
CA ALA A 10 17.10 -17.46 -1.77
C ALA A 10 17.58 -17.08 -0.36
N GLY A 11 17.99 -18.05 0.44
CA GLY A 11 18.53 -17.83 1.79
C GLY A 11 19.83 -17.02 1.78
N GLN A 12 20.75 -17.30 0.84
CA GLN A 12 21.98 -16.54 0.68
C GLN A 12 21.72 -15.11 0.20
N LEU A 13 20.80 -14.93 -0.74
CA LEU A 13 20.36 -13.64 -1.24
C LEU A 13 19.75 -12.78 -0.10
N TYR A 14 18.87 -13.40 0.67
CA TYR A 14 18.24 -12.76 1.81
C TYR A 14 19.26 -12.31 2.87
N LYS A 15 20.20 -13.15 3.25
CA LYS A 15 21.25 -12.80 4.22
C LYS A 15 22.09 -11.60 3.77
N LYS A 16 22.42 -11.50 2.49
CA LYS A 16 23.19 -10.39 1.93
C LYS A 16 22.38 -9.09 1.85
N ALA A 17 21.07 -9.21 1.59
CA ALA A 17 20.17 -8.06 1.47
C ALA A 17 19.60 -7.61 2.83
N LEU A 18 19.67 -8.45 3.86
CA LEU A 18 18.91 -8.33 5.10
C LEU A 18 19.00 -6.93 5.71
N LEU A 19 20.20 -6.37 5.84
CA LEU A 19 20.41 -5.09 6.50
C LEU A 19 19.78 -3.95 5.71
N VAL A 20 20.09 -3.84 4.40
CA VAL A 20 19.55 -2.78 3.54
C VAL A 20 18.05 -2.93 3.37
N HIS A 21 17.57 -4.18 3.23
CA HIS A 21 16.16 -4.47 3.10
C HIS A 21 15.40 -4.12 4.38
N THR A 22 15.90 -4.50 5.56
CA THR A 22 15.28 -4.19 6.84
C THR A 22 15.21 -2.69 7.09
N ILE A 23 16.31 -1.97 6.88
CA ILE A 23 16.33 -0.51 7.04
C ILE A 23 15.36 0.15 6.05
N GLY A 24 15.37 -0.28 4.80
CA GLY A 24 14.48 0.26 3.78
C GLY A 24 13.00 -0.01 4.08
N MET A 25 12.64 -1.23 4.53
CA MET A 25 11.28 -1.56 4.95
C MET A 25 10.84 -0.77 6.18
N LEU A 26 11.75 -0.57 7.13
CA LEU A 26 11.50 0.24 8.32
C LEU A 26 11.23 1.71 7.93
N LEU A 27 12.05 2.27 7.06
CA LEU A 27 11.87 3.61 6.52
C LEU A 27 10.55 3.74 5.76
N LEU A 28 10.23 2.78 4.90
CA LEU A 28 8.96 2.71 4.18
C LEU A 28 7.77 2.69 5.15
N THR A 29 7.84 1.84 6.16
CA THR A 29 6.79 1.73 7.18
C THR A 29 6.61 3.04 7.93
N VAL A 30 7.70 3.70 8.33
CA VAL A 30 7.65 5.02 8.99
C VAL A 30 6.99 6.06 8.08
N VAL A 31 7.36 6.11 6.80
CA VAL A 31 6.76 7.04 5.82
C VAL A 31 5.27 6.79 5.68
N ILE A 32 4.85 5.53 5.54
CA ILE A 32 3.42 5.17 5.43
C ILE A 32 2.67 5.57 6.70
N ILE A 33 3.22 5.26 7.88
CA ILE A 33 2.60 5.63 9.17
C ILE A 33 2.46 7.16 9.28
N LEU A 34 3.49 7.93 8.95
CA LEU A 34 3.42 9.39 8.98
C LEU A 34 2.37 9.94 8.01
N LEU A 35 2.32 9.42 6.80
CA LEU A 35 1.31 9.82 5.81
C LEU A 35 -0.11 9.46 6.25
N MET A 36 -0.31 8.30 6.87
CA MET A 36 -1.59 7.90 7.45
C MET A 36 -1.95 8.76 8.67
N PHE A 37 -0.97 9.06 9.53
CA PHE A 37 -1.17 9.89 10.73
C PHE A 37 -1.56 11.33 10.39
N ILE A 38 -1.14 11.84 9.25
CA ILE A 38 -1.54 13.16 8.74
C ILE A 38 -2.83 13.06 7.92
N GLY A 39 -2.93 12.06 7.07
CA GLY A 39 -4.02 11.92 6.11
C GLY A 39 -5.36 11.58 6.75
N ILE A 40 -5.39 10.68 7.74
CA ILE A 40 -6.64 10.30 8.42
C ILE A 40 -7.25 11.50 9.18
N PRO A 41 -6.52 12.24 10.03
CA PRO A 41 -7.07 13.44 10.67
C PRO A 41 -7.50 14.50 9.65
N LEU A 42 -6.78 14.65 8.54
CA LEU A 42 -7.17 15.57 7.48
C LEU A 42 -8.52 15.17 6.87
N LEU A 43 -8.71 13.89 6.56
CA LEU A 43 -9.99 13.38 6.06
C LEU A 43 -11.12 13.54 7.08
N MET A 44 -10.82 13.32 8.36
CA MET A 44 -11.80 13.47 9.45
C MET A 44 -12.15 14.92 9.73
N SER A 45 -11.22 15.86 9.50
CA SER A 45 -11.49 17.29 9.72
C SER A 45 -12.64 17.83 8.88
N PHE A 46 -12.87 17.28 7.69
CA PHE A 46 -14.02 17.64 6.84
C PHE A 46 -15.37 17.16 7.40
N HIS A 47 -15.37 16.24 8.36
CA HIS A 47 -16.57 15.69 9.00
C HIS A 47 -16.63 16.01 10.51
N TYR A 48 -15.75 16.90 10.99
CA TYR A 48 -15.59 17.13 12.42
C TYR A 48 -16.87 17.64 13.10
N GLU A 49 -17.55 18.61 12.50
CA GLU A 49 -18.81 19.15 13.04
C GLU A 49 -19.91 18.09 13.05
N GLU A 50 -20.02 17.33 11.97
CA GLU A 50 -20.98 16.25 11.82
C GLU A 50 -20.72 15.14 12.85
N MET A 51 -19.44 14.81 13.10
CA MET A 51 -19.04 13.86 14.14
C MET A 51 -19.39 14.35 15.54
N LEU A 52 -19.15 15.62 15.85
CA LEU A 52 -19.46 16.19 17.17
C LEU A 52 -20.97 16.17 17.48
N ILE A 53 -21.81 16.40 16.48
CA ILE A 53 -23.25 16.40 16.64
C ILE A 53 -23.79 14.97 16.79
N ASN A 54 -23.45 14.10 15.83
CA ASN A 54 -24.06 12.78 15.72
C ASN A 54 -23.48 11.75 16.69
N ALA A 55 -22.18 11.88 17.08
CA ALA A 55 -21.57 10.95 18.02
C ALA A 55 -22.12 11.07 19.45
N LYS A 56 -22.81 12.18 19.79
CA LYS A 56 -23.50 12.32 21.08
C LYS A 56 -24.71 11.40 21.17
N ASP A 57 -25.43 11.27 20.05
CA ASP A 57 -26.69 10.53 19.99
C ASP A 57 -26.48 9.08 19.52
N ASN A 58 -25.40 8.83 18.76
CA ASN A 58 -25.03 7.49 18.27
C ASN A 58 -23.55 7.18 18.57
N PRO A 59 -23.25 6.35 19.58
CA PRO A 59 -21.88 5.96 19.91
C PRO A 59 -21.13 5.24 18.77
N PHE A 60 -21.88 4.64 17.82
CA PHE A 60 -21.33 3.91 16.67
C PHE A 60 -21.18 4.79 15.43
N TYR A 61 -21.59 6.07 15.48
CA TYR A 61 -21.57 6.95 14.31
C TYR A 61 -20.20 7.02 13.61
N VAL A 62 -19.12 7.09 14.39
CA VAL A 62 -17.75 7.14 13.82
C VAL A 62 -17.43 5.85 13.05
N ALA A 63 -17.83 4.69 13.56
CA ALA A 63 -17.63 3.41 12.90
C ALA A 63 -18.47 3.31 11.61
N GLU A 64 -19.73 3.78 11.66
CA GLU A 64 -20.60 3.86 10.48
C GLU A 64 -20.04 4.82 9.42
N LEU A 65 -19.56 6.00 9.83
CA LEU A 65 -18.90 6.95 8.94
C LEU A 65 -17.67 6.35 8.26
N MET A 66 -16.81 5.68 9.04
CA MET A 66 -15.59 5.05 8.52
C MET A 66 -15.88 3.88 7.55
N SER A 67 -17.01 3.20 7.73
CA SER A 67 -17.47 2.13 6.84
C SER A 67 -18.30 2.62 5.66
N SER A 68 -18.62 3.91 5.61
CA SER A 68 -19.42 4.48 4.52
C SER A 68 -18.69 4.38 3.18
N PRO A 69 -19.38 4.12 2.05
CA PRO A 69 -18.76 4.00 0.74
C PRO A 69 -17.93 5.23 0.35
N LEU A 70 -18.39 6.42 0.72
CA LEU A 70 -17.68 7.67 0.44
C LEU A 70 -16.36 7.77 1.21
N MET A 71 -16.35 7.40 2.50
CA MET A 71 -15.14 7.41 3.32
C MET A 71 -14.14 6.36 2.84
N LEU A 72 -14.62 5.16 2.53
CA LEU A 72 -13.79 4.09 1.93
C LEU A 72 -13.16 4.54 0.61
N ALA A 73 -13.91 5.25 -0.24
CA ALA A 73 -13.37 5.79 -1.48
C ALA A 73 -12.28 6.85 -1.22
N LYS A 74 -12.47 7.75 -0.24
CA LYS A 74 -11.47 8.75 0.16
C LYS A 74 -10.19 8.10 0.70
N ILE A 75 -10.33 7.10 1.57
CA ILE A 75 -9.19 6.33 2.12
C ILE A 75 -8.45 5.59 1.01
N SER A 76 -9.17 4.98 0.07
CA SER A 76 -8.60 4.29 -1.08
C SER A 76 -7.83 5.24 -1.99
N LEU A 77 -8.37 6.44 -2.24
CA LEU A 77 -7.69 7.47 -3.02
C LEU A 77 -6.39 7.93 -2.33
N MET A 78 -6.45 8.16 -1.02
CA MET A 78 -5.25 8.52 -0.24
C MET A 78 -4.19 7.42 -0.29
N SER A 79 -4.60 6.17 -0.12
CA SER A 79 -3.71 5.00 -0.21
C SER A 79 -3.08 4.88 -1.60
N LEU A 80 -3.83 5.20 -2.65
CA LEU A 80 -3.33 5.23 -4.03
C LEU A 80 -2.25 6.30 -4.20
N VAL A 81 -2.47 7.53 -3.70
CA VAL A 81 -1.48 8.61 -3.75
C VAL A 81 -0.20 8.20 -3.02
N VAL A 82 -0.32 7.65 -1.82
CA VAL A 82 0.83 7.14 -1.04
C VAL A 82 1.56 6.04 -1.82
N GLY A 83 0.83 5.08 -2.39
CA GLY A 83 1.40 3.99 -3.18
C GLY A 83 2.19 4.49 -4.39
N VAL A 84 1.67 5.49 -5.10
CA VAL A 84 2.35 6.12 -6.25
C VAL A 84 3.64 6.83 -5.83
N LEU A 85 3.61 7.57 -4.71
CA LEU A 85 4.79 8.26 -4.18
C LEU A 85 5.88 7.30 -3.71
N VAL A 86 5.50 6.14 -3.19
CA VAL A 86 6.41 5.11 -2.67
C VAL A 86 6.90 4.14 -3.76
N ALA A 87 6.24 4.10 -4.92
CA ALA A 87 6.56 3.16 -6.00
C ALA A 87 8.04 3.18 -6.45
N PRO A 88 8.71 4.35 -6.61
CA PRO A 88 10.13 4.39 -6.97
C PRO A 88 11.03 3.75 -5.90
N LEU A 89 10.67 3.87 -4.61
CA LEU A 89 11.39 3.23 -3.52
C LEU A 89 11.30 1.69 -3.63
N SER A 90 10.10 1.17 -3.91
CA SER A 90 9.90 -0.26 -4.14
C SER A 90 10.73 -0.77 -5.33
N ALA A 91 10.82 0.00 -6.42
CA ALA A 91 11.68 -0.34 -7.55
C ALA A 91 13.17 -0.39 -7.16
N GLY A 92 13.62 0.51 -6.29
CA GLY A 92 14.98 0.49 -5.72
C GLY A 92 15.27 -0.77 -4.90
N PHE A 93 14.28 -1.30 -4.17
CA PHE A 93 14.40 -2.59 -3.49
C PHE A 93 14.68 -3.73 -4.47
N TYR A 94 13.90 -3.82 -5.54
CA TYR A 94 14.11 -4.86 -6.56
C TYR A 94 15.45 -4.70 -7.25
N GLN A 95 15.92 -3.47 -7.47
CA GLN A 95 17.26 -3.22 -8.03
C GLN A 95 18.36 -3.74 -7.11
N ASN A 96 18.24 -3.54 -5.79
CA ASN A 96 19.19 -4.10 -4.83
C ASN A 96 19.19 -5.63 -4.85
N LEU A 97 18.02 -6.27 -4.91
CA LEU A 97 17.92 -7.73 -5.01
C LEU A 97 18.56 -8.26 -6.31
N ASP A 98 18.33 -7.58 -7.44
CA ASP A 98 18.93 -7.93 -8.72
C ASP A 98 20.46 -7.77 -8.70
N ALA A 99 20.98 -6.69 -8.10
CA ALA A 99 22.41 -6.46 -7.93
C ALA A 99 23.07 -7.60 -7.13
N ILE A 100 22.45 -8.01 -6.02
CA ILE A 100 22.94 -9.12 -5.19
C ILE A 100 22.88 -10.46 -5.96
N ALA A 101 21.80 -10.69 -6.69
CA ALA A 101 21.64 -11.91 -7.50
C ALA A 101 22.72 -12.04 -8.57
N LYS A 102 23.21 -10.91 -9.09
CA LYS A 102 24.33 -10.84 -10.06
C LYS A 102 25.71 -10.85 -9.40
N GLY A 103 25.80 -11.08 -8.09
CA GLY A 103 27.06 -11.14 -7.35
C GLY A 103 27.61 -9.79 -6.87
N GLY A 104 26.83 -8.71 -7.05
CA GLY A 104 27.15 -7.39 -6.53
C GLY A 104 26.81 -7.23 -5.05
N GLN A 105 26.92 -5.99 -4.57
CA GLN A 105 26.57 -5.61 -3.20
C GLN A 105 25.28 -4.78 -3.20
N SER A 106 24.52 -4.89 -2.11
CA SER A 106 23.38 -4.01 -1.89
C SER A 106 23.85 -2.66 -1.37
N ASP A 107 23.27 -1.57 -1.90
CA ASP A 107 23.56 -0.21 -1.49
C ASP A 107 22.27 0.49 -1.11
N PHE A 108 22.31 1.22 0.02
CA PHE A 108 21.17 2.01 0.48
C PHE A 108 20.80 3.12 -0.53
N ALA A 109 21.78 3.69 -1.21
CA ALA A 109 21.57 4.71 -2.23
C ALA A 109 20.69 4.21 -3.39
N ASN A 110 20.76 2.91 -3.72
CA ASN A 110 19.96 2.30 -4.77
C ASN A 110 18.44 2.39 -4.48
N LEU A 111 18.02 2.47 -3.21
CA LEU A 111 16.61 2.64 -2.85
C LEU A 111 16.01 3.92 -3.44
N PHE A 112 16.82 4.96 -3.58
CA PHE A 112 16.38 6.29 -4.05
C PHE A 112 16.73 6.57 -5.51
N THR A 113 17.48 5.69 -6.17
CA THR A 113 17.94 5.87 -7.56
C THR A 113 16.78 6.16 -8.52
N HIS A 114 15.64 5.52 -8.30
CA HIS A 114 14.49 5.66 -9.18
C HIS A 114 13.70 6.96 -9.00
N TYR A 115 13.97 7.78 -7.98
CA TYR A 115 13.36 9.11 -7.87
C TYR A 115 13.98 10.13 -8.82
N ASN A 116 15.25 9.95 -9.21
CA ASN A 116 15.97 10.81 -10.16
C ASN A 116 16.17 10.13 -11.53
N SER A 117 15.53 8.99 -11.75
CA SER A 117 15.63 8.22 -12.98
C SER A 117 14.65 8.76 -14.05
N PRO A 118 14.99 8.67 -15.35
CA PRO A 118 14.03 8.96 -16.43
C PRO A 118 12.83 8.02 -16.43
N TYR A 119 12.88 6.93 -15.67
CA TYR A 119 11.79 5.95 -15.53
C TYR A 119 10.82 6.25 -14.39
N THR A 120 11.11 7.24 -13.52
CA THR A 120 10.26 7.61 -12.37
C THR A 120 8.80 7.78 -12.77
N GLY A 121 8.54 8.58 -13.79
CA GLY A 121 7.19 8.82 -14.26
C GLY A 121 6.47 7.56 -14.75
N ARG A 122 7.20 6.64 -15.40
CA ARG A 122 6.63 5.36 -15.85
C ARG A 122 6.28 4.44 -14.68
N ILE A 123 7.16 4.39 -13.67
CA ILE A 123 6.93 3.59 -12.44
C ILE A 123 5.69 4.12 -11.71
N MET A 124 5.62 5.43 -11.49
CA MET A 124 4.48 6.07 -10.85
C MET A 124 3.18 5.88 -11.63
N LEU A 125 3.22 6.06 -12.96
CA LEU A 125 2.06 5.87 -13.82
C LEU A 125 1.58 4.42 -13.80
N SER A 126 2.49 3.44 -13.88
CA SER A 126 2.13 2.02 -13.79
C SER A 126 1.45 1.70 -12.47
N THR A 127 1.99 2.21 -11.37
CA THR A 127 1.41 2.03 -10.03
C THR A 127 0.05 2.71 -9.91
N LEU A 128 -0.11 3.90 -10.50
CA LEU A 128 -1.39 4.59 -10.55
C LEU A 128 -2.45 3.76 -11.30
N ILE A 129 -2.12 3.27 -12.49
CA ILE A 129 -3.04 2.45 -13.29
C ILE A 129 -3.43 1.17 -12.53
N LEU A 130 -2.45 0.44 -12.00
CA LEU A 130 -2.71 -0.78 -11.23
C LEU A 130 -3.54 -0.49 -9.98
N GLY A 131 -3.25 0.61 -9.28
CA GLY A 131 -4.00 1.02 -8.11
C GLY A 131 -5.45 1.41 -8.42
N VAL A 132 -5.70 2.11 -9.52
CA VAL A 132 -7.06 2.43 -9.99
C VAL A 132 -7.83 1.16 -10.36
N VAL A 133 -7.21 0.24 -11.08
CA VAL A 133 -7.83 -1.06 -11.42
C VAL A 133 -8.15 -1.84 -10.16
N ASN A 134 -7.19 -1.96 -9.24
CA ASN A 134 -7.37 -2.71 -8.00
C ASN A 134 -8.43 -2.06 -7.08
N GLY A 135 -8.42 -0.73 -6.97
CA GLY A 135 -9.44 0.03 -6.26
C GLY A 135 -10.83 -0.13 -6.87
N GLY A 136 -10.93 -0.10 -8.20
CA GLY A 136 -12.18 -0.34 -8.92
C GLY A 136 -12.74 -1.73 -8.68
N ILE A 137 -11.89 -2.76 -8.72
CA ILE A 137 -12.28 -4.14 -8.39
C ILE A 137 -12.75 -4.25 -6.94
N SER A 138 -12.03 -3.63 -6.00
CA SER A 138 -12.39 -3.64 -4.58
C SER A 138 -13.76 -2.99 -4.34
N ILE A 139 -14.05 -1.86 -4.96
CA ILE A 139 -15.35 -1.19 -4.88
C ILE A 139 -16.44 -2.09 -5.47
N LEU A 140 -16.21 -2.70 -6.64
CA LEU A 140 -17.16 -3.62 -7.26
C LEU A 140 -17.47 -4.82 -6.36
N MET A 141 -16.46 -5.41 -5.75
CA MET A 141 -16.63 -6.52 -4.82
C MET A 141 -17.42 -6.12 -3.56
N ASN A 142 -17.19 -4.93 -3.03
CA ASN A 142 -17.93 -4.46 -1.85
C ASN A 142 -19.38 -4.07 -2.18
N VAL A 143 -19.63 -3.45 -3.33
CA VAL A 143 -20.97 -2.94 -3.69
C VAL A 143 -21.87 -4.03 -4.28
N VAL A 144 -21.28 -4.96 -5.02
CA VAL A 144 -22.06 -6.00 -5.75
C VAL A 144 -21.76 -7.39 -5.21
N GLY A 145 -20.50 -7.73 -5.00
CA GLY A 145 -20.07 -9.10 -4.69
C GLY A 145 -20.54 -9.55 -3.31
N ILE A 146 -20.35 -8.75 -2.27
CA ILE A 146 -20.74 -9.10 -0.90
C ILE A 146 -22.26 -9.19 -0.76
N PRO A 147 -23.07 -8.21 -1.18
CA PRO A 147 -24.53 -8.31 -1.11
C PRO A 147 -25.10 -9.49 -1.92
N LEU A 148 -24.49 -9.83 -3.04
CA LEU A 148 -24.91 -10.95 -3.86
C LEU A 148 -24.60 -12.28 -3.18
N LEU A 149 -23.47 -12.38 -2.50
CA LEU A 149 -23.08 -13.54 -1.69
C LEU A 149 -24.00 -13.73 -0.47
N ASP A 150 -24.31 -12.66 0.24
CA ASP A 150 -25.24 -12.66 1.36
C ASP A 150 -26.66 -13.07 0.91
N SER A 151 -27.11 -12.56 -0.23
CA SER A 151 -28.37 -12.94 -0.85
C SER A 151 -28.43 -14.44 -1.20
N LEU A 152 -27.33 -14.98 -1.76
CA LEU A 152 -27.23 -16.40 -2.09
C LEU A 152 -27.21 -17.29 -0.83
N LEU A 153 -26.48 -16.87 0.21
CA LEU A 153 -26.38 -17.63 1.46
C LEU A 153 -27.70 -17.62 2.26
N SER A 154 -28.53 -16.60 2.07
CA SER A 154 -29.87 -16.53 2.71
C SER A 154 -30.90 -17.49 2.11
N PHE A 155 -30.60 -18.12 0.97
CA PHE A 155 -31.46 -19.15 0.34
C PHE A 155 -31.18 -20.59 0.84
N PHE A 156 -30.09 -20.78 1.61
CA PHE A 156 -29.73 -22.10 2.19
C PHE A 156 -29.89 -22.07 3.72
#